data_b0516a548eef85d9873ab4dda81046d7
#
_entry.id   b0516a548eef85d9873ab4dda81046d7
#
_cell.length_a   1.000
_cell.length_b   1.000
_cell.length_c   1.000
_cell.angle_alpha   90.00
_cell.angle_beta   90.00
_cell.angle_gamma   90.00
#
_symmetry.space_group_name_H-M   'P 1'
#
loop_
_entity.id
_entity.type
_entity.pdbx_description
1 polymer ?
#
loop_
_entity_poly.entity_id
_entity_poly.type
_entity_poly.pdbx_seq_one_letter_code
_entity_poly.pdbx_strand_id
1 'polypeptide(L)'
;MSVNTPTLITFVIYIAAMVLIGLAAYRSTNNFSDYILGGRSLGSFVTALSAGASDMSGWLLMGLPGAVYLSGLSESWIAIGLIVGAYLNWLFVAGRLRVQTEHNGNALTLPDYFTNRFEDNSRLLRIFSALVILVFFTIYCASGIVAGARLFESTFGLSYETALWAGAAATIAYTFIGGFLAVSWTDTVQASLMIFALILTPVIVMLA
;
A
#
# COMPACT_ATOMS: atom_id res chain seq x y z
N MET A 1 -8.84 11.71 26.19
CA MET A 1 -8.67 10.33 26.66
C MET A 1 -7.20 10.10 26.96
N SER A 2 -6.83 9.58 28.12
CA SER A 2 -5.43 9.21 28.40
C SER A 2 -5.09 7.99 27.56
N VAL A 3 -4.08 8.10 26.71
CA VAL A 3 -3.57 6.97 25.93
C VAL A 3 -3.17 5.87 26.91
N ASN A 4 -3.71 4.67 26.71
CA ASN A 4 -3.41 3.53 27.58
C ASN A 4 -1.93 3.14 27.39
N THR A 5 -1.18 2.99 28.47
CA THR A 5 0.26 2.70 28.43
C THR A 5 0.63 1.51 27.52
N PRO A 6 -0.12 0.37 27.54
CA PRO A 6 0.12 -0.73 26.60
C PRO A 6 0.02 -0.32 25.13
N THR A 7 -0.98 0.48 24.77
CA THR A 7 -1.15 0.97 23.39
C THR A 7 0.03 1.81 22.94
N LEU A 8 0.52 2.71 23.82
CA LEU A 8 1.68 3.54 23.52
C LEU A 8 2.95 2.70 23.32
N ILE A 9 3.19 1.73 24.20
CA ILE A 9 4.35 0.83 24.10
C ILE A 9 4.30 0.05 22.79
N THR A 10 3.17 -0.56 22.46
CA THR A 10 2.98 -1.32 21.22
C THR A 10 3.24 -0.45 19.99
N PHE A 11 2.74 0.78 20.01
CA PHE A 11 2.95 1.73 18.92
C PHE A 11 4.42 2.14 18.75
N VAL A 12 5.13 2.41 19.85
CA VAL A 12 6.57 2.74 19.80
C VAL A 12 7.39 1.56 19.26
N ILE A 13 7.09 0.33 19.70
CA ILE A 13 7.74 -0.88 19.19
C ILE A 13 7.48 -1.03 17.69
N TYR A 14 6.24 -0.85 17.27
CA TYR A 14 5.85 -0.92 15.86
C TYR A 14 6.62 0.11 15.00
N ILE A 15 6.65 1.37 15.40
CA ILE A 15 7.39 2.43 14.67
C ILE A 15 8.89 2.10 14.62
N ALA A 16 9.49 1.66 15.74
CA ALA A 16 10.89 1.27 15.76
C ALA A 16 11.18 0.12 14.78
N ALA A 17 10.32 -0.90 14.74
CA ALA A 17 10.43 -2.00 13.79
C ALA A 17 10.34 -1.52 12.32
N MET A 18 9.39 -0.63 12.01
CA MET A 18 9.25 -0.06 10.65
C MET A 18 10.50 0.71 10.22
N VAL A 19 11.06 1.53 11.12
CA VAL A 19 12.30 2.27 10.86
C VAL A 19 13.48 1.31 10.62
N LEU A 20 13.62 0.27 11.43
CA LEU A 20 14.68 -0.74 11.26
C LEU A 20 14.56 -1.48 9.92
N ILE A 21 13.35 -1.85 9.51
CA ILE A 21 13.09 -2.46 8.20
C ILE A 21 13.47 -1.48 7.07
N GLY A 22 13.08 -0.22 7.18
CA GLY A 22 13.44 0.82 6.21
C GLY A 22 14.95 0.98 6.07
N LEU A 23 15.69 1.00 7.17
CA LEU A 23 17.17 1.08 7.18
C LEU A 23 17.82 -0.19 6.59
N ALA A 24 17.26 -1.37 6.86
CA ALA A 24 17.75 -2.61 6.28
C ALA A 24 17.53 -2.64 4.75
N ALA A 25 16.36 -2.21 4.29
CA ALA A 25 16.03 -2.10 2.87
C ALA A 25 16.93 -1.09 2.15
N TYR A 26 17.22 0.06 2.78
CA TYR A 26 18.13 1.05 2.24
C TYR A 26 19.52 0.47 1.92
N ARG A 27 20.04 -0.39 2.81
CA ARG A 27 21.33 -1.07 2.59
C ARG A 27 21.31 -2.06 1.42
N SER A 28 20.14 -2.52 1.02
CA SER A 28 19.94 -3.45 -0.09
C SER A 28 19.62 -2.76 -1.42
N THR A 29 19.46 -1.44 -1.41
CA THR A 29 19.13 -0.62 -2.59
C THR A 29 20.40 -0.01 -3.15
N ASN A 30 20.91 -0.54 -4.27
CA ASN A 30 22.21 -0.14 -4.83
C ASN A 30 22.08 0.70 -6.10
N ASN A 31 20.96 0.62 -6.81
CA ASN A 31 20.76 1.29 -8.09
C ASN A 31 19.31 1.76 -8.25
N PHE A 32 19.03 2.49 -9.33
CA PHE A 32 17.72 3.04 -9.61
C PHE A 32 16.66 1.95 -9.85
N SER A 33 17.01 0.82 -10.46
CA SER A 33 16.09 -0.31 -10.63
C SER A 33 15.70 -0.94 -9.30
N ASP A 34 16.66 -1.05 -8.36
CA ASP A 34 16.37 -1.51 -7.00
C ASP A 34 15.44 -0.54 -6.27
N TYR A 35 15.66 0.76 -6.45
CA TYR A 35 14.84 1.79 -5.81
C TYR A 35 13.39 1.77 -6.30
N ILE A 36 13.15 1.59 -7.60
CA ILE A 36 11.81 1.64 -8.21
C ILE A 36 11.07 0.30 -8.15
N LEU A 37 11.77 -0.83 -8.34
CA LEU A 37 11.15 -2.17 -8.45
C LEU A 37 11.78 -3.23 -7.54
N GLY A 38 12.69 -2.85 -6.62
CA GLY A 38 13.42 -3.81 -5.82
C GLY A 38 14.27 -4.77 -6.66
N GLY A 39 14.80 -4.32 -7.81
CA GLY A 39 15.56 -5.16 -8.73
C GLY A 39 14.78 -6.39 -9.25
N ARG A 40 13.44 -6.37 -9.18
CA ARG A 40 12.55 -7.52 -9.48
C ARG A 40 12.87 -8.77 -8.65
N SER A 41 13.47 -8.61 -7.48
CA SER A 41 14.00 -9.70 -6.63
C SER A 41 13.04 -10.17 -5.55
N LEU A 42 11.87 -9.54 -5.41
CA LEU A 42 10.90 -9.90 -4.38
C LEU A 42 10.36 -11.32 -4.57
N GLY A 43 10.37 -12.09 -3.50
CA GLY A 43 9.73 -13.40 -3.46
C GLY A 43 8.21 -13.30 -3.54
N SER A 44 7.55 -14.39 -3.95
CA SER A 44 6.09 -14.43 -4.17
C SER A 44 5.28 -14.05 -2.93
N PHE A 45 5.71 -14.43 -1.75
CA PHE A 45 5.04 -14.12 -0.48
C PHE A 45 5.06 -12.61 -0.20
N VAL A 46 6.23 -11.97 -0.28
CA VAL A 46 6.39 -10.52 -0.07
C VAL A 46 5.61 -9.76 -1.13
N THR A 47 5.70 -10.18 -2.40
CA THR A 47 4.97 -9.55 -3.51
C THR A 47 3.46 -9.61 -3.30
N ALA A 48 2.92 -10.75 -2.89
CA ALA A 48 1.48 -10.91 -2.68
C ALA A 48 0.98 -10.05 -1.53
N LEU A 49 1.68 -10.04 -0.39
CA LEU A 49 1.28 -9.25 0.78
C LEU A 49 1.45 -7.75 0.55
N SER A 50 2.57 -7.33 -0.07
CA SER A 50 2.79 -5.91 -0.39
C SER A 50 1.78 -5.40 -1.41
N ALA A 51 1.49 -6.16 -2.48
CA ALA A 51 0.46 -5.77 -3.43
C ALA A 51 -0.91 -5.67 -2.76
N GLY A 52 -1.29 -6.63 -1.92
CA GLY A 52 -2.54 -6.58 -1.16
C GLY A 52 -2.61 -5.40 -0.20
N ALA A 53 -1.54 -5.12 0.54
CA ALA A 53 -1.47 -3.98 1.45
C ALA A 53 -1.59 -2.64 0.72
N SER A 54 -0.90 -2.51 -0.43
CA SER A 54 -0.93 -1.28 -1.24
C SER A 54 -2.29 -1.03 -1.90
N ASP A 55 -3.05 -2.09 -2.17
CA ASP A 55 -4.41 -2.00 -2.72
C ASP A 55 -5.46 -1.67 -1.63
N MET A 56 -5.17 -1.99 -0.38
CA MET A 56 -6.03 -1.65 0.76
C MET A 56 -5.98 -0.14 1.05
N SER A 57 -7.16 0.46 1.19
CA SER A 57 -7.32 1.87 1.51
C SER A 57 -8.06 2.08 2.84
N GLY A 58 -8.07 3.32 3.34
CA GLY A 58 -8.93 3.69 4.47
C GLY A 58 -10.41 3.37 4.21
N TRP A 59 -10.85 3.41 2.94
CA TRP A 59 -12.19 3.00 2.53
C TRP A 59 -12.42 1.50 2.80
N LEU A 60 -11.52 0.62 2.40
CA LEU A 60 -11.67 -0.82 2.63
C LEU A 60 -11.71 -1.19 4.11
N LEU A 61 -10.89 -0.54 4.93
CA LEU A 61 -10.78 -0.88 6.36
C LEU A 61 -11.85 -0.25 7.24
N MET A 62 -12.31 0.95 6.89
CA MET A 62 -13.27 1.72 7.70
C MET A 62 -14.60 1.96 6.99
N GLY A 63 -14.54 2.35 5.73
CA GLY A 63 -15.72 2.73 4.96
C GLY A 63 -16.59 1.55 4.57
N LEU A 64 -16.00 0.47 4.06
CA LEU A 64 -16.75 -0.70 3.61
C LEU A 64 -17.51 -1.42 4.76
N PRO A 65 -16.90 -1.69 5.93
CA PRO A 65 -17.66 -2.22 7.06
C PRO A 65 -18.79 -1.29 7.51
N GLY A 66 -18.55 0.02 7.51
CA GLY A 66 -19.57 1.02 7.80
C GLY A 66 -20.70 1.02 6.78
N ALA A 67 -20.40 0.91 5.48
CA ALA A 67 -21.39 0.82 4.42
C ALA A 67 -22.25 -0.44 4.54
N VAL A 68 -21.63 -1.59 4.82
CA VAL A 68 -22.34 -2.84 5.06
C VAL A 68 -23.26 -2.73 6.28
N TYR A 69 -22.81 -2.07 7.34
CA TYR A 69 -23.61 -1.84 8.54
C TYR A 69 -24.82 -0.97 8.27
N LEU A 70 -24.67 0.10 7.48
CA LEU A 70 -25.75 1.07 7.21
C LEU A 70 -26.70 0.62 6.09
N SER A 71 -26.16 0.03 5.03
CA SER A 71 -26.90 -0.29 3.79
C SER A 71 -27.19 -1.78 3.62
N GLY A 72 -26.66 -2.62 4.52
CA GLY A 72 -26.88 -4.07 4.50
C GLY A 72 -25.91 -4.82 3.58
N LEU A 73 -26.19 -6.11 3.41
CA LEU A 73 -25.32 -7.06 2.70
C LEU A 73 -25.12 -6.75 1.20
N SER A 74 -25.94 -5.87 0.61
CA SER A 74 -25.76 -5.44 -0.79
C SER A 74 -24.34 -4.85 -1.04
N GLU A 75 -23.78 -4.15 -0.05
CA GLU A 75 -22.44 -3.58 -0.16
C GLU A 75 -21.33 -4.63 -0.17
N SER A 76 -21.62 -5.87 0.24
CA SER A 76 -20.64 -6.97 0.20
C SER A 76 -20.22 -7.34 -1.23
N TRP A 77 -21.01 -6.98 -2.24
CA TRP A 77 -20.62 -7.18 -3.64
C TRP A 77 -19.32 -6.43 -4.00
N ILE A 78 -19.03 -5.32 -3.33
CA ILE A 78 -17.78 -4.59 -3.50
C ILE A 78 -16.61 -5.49 -3.09
N ALA A 79 -16.68 -6.12 -1.91
CA ALA A 79 -15.63 -7.02 -1.42
C ALA A 79 -15.48 -8.24 -2.33
N ILE A 80 -16.59 -8.85 -2.75
CA ILE A 80 -16.57 -10.00 -3.68
C ILE A 80 -15.92 -9.62 -5.00
N GLY A 81 -16.31 -8.47 -5.57
CA GLY A 81 -15.72 -7.96 -6.81
C GLY A 81 -14.23 -7.72 -6.73
N LEU A 82 -13.76 -7.13 -5.62
CA LEU A 82 -12.33 -6.91 -5.37
C LEU A 82 -11.55 -8.22 -5.26
N ILE A 83 -12.06 -9.21 -4.51
CA ILE A 83 -11.40 -10.52 -4.36
C ILE A 83 -11.30 -11.24 -5.70
N VAL A 84 -12.42 -11.33 -6.43
CA VAL A 84 -12.46 -11.99 -7.74
C VAL A 84 -11.57 -11.24 -8.73
N GLY A 85 -11.64 -9.92 -8.78
CA GLY A 85 -10.82 -9.08 -9.65
C GLY A 85 -9.33 -9.23 -9.37
N ALA A 86 -8.91 -9.19 -8.11
CA ALA A 86 -7.53 -9.42 -7.71
C ALA A 86 -7.06 -10.82 -8.13
N TYR A 87 -7.84 -11.86 -7.88
CA TYR A 87 -7.51 -13.22 -8.28
C TYR A 87 -7.33 -13.36 -9.80
N LEU A 88 -8.27 -12.82 -10.59
CA LEU A 88 -8.18 -12.84 -12.05
C LEU A 88 -7.00 -12.03 -12.57
N ASN A 89 -6.70 -10.89 -11.95
CA ASN A 89 -5.52 -10.10 -12.29
C ASN A 89 -4.22 -10.88 -12.09
N TRP A 90 -4.06 -11.57 -10.96
CA TRP A 90 -2.87 -12.41 -10.70
C TRP A 90 -2.78 -13.59 -11.67
N LEU A 91 -3.90 -14.21 -12.01
CA LEU A 91 -3.95 -15.37 -12.87
C LEU A 91 -3.66 -15.03 -14.36
N PHE A 92 -4.21 -13.93 -14.86
CA PHE A 92 -4.19 -13.65 -16.29
C PHE A 92 -3.30 -12.46 -16.69
N VAL A 93 -3.07 -11.49 -15.82
CA VAL A 93 -2.43 -10.23 -16.17
C VAL A 93 -1.01 -10.13 -15.60
N ALA A 94 -0.83 -10.29 -14.30
CA ALA A 94 0.40 -9.95 -13.61
C ALA A 94 1.63 -10.69 -14.15
N GLY A 95 1.55 -12.01 -14.33
CA GLY A 95 2.64 -12.83 -14.86
C GLY A 95 3.02 -12.45 -16.29
N ARG A 96 2.02 -12.23 -17.13
CA ARG A 96 2.23 -11.80 -18.52
C ARG A 96 2.85 -10.42 -18.61
N LEU A 97 2.35 -9.47 -17.80
CA LEU A 97 2.85 -8.11 -17.76
C LEU A 97 4.32 -8.09 -17.32
N ARG A 98 4.67 -8.86 -16.29
CA ARG A 98 6.06 -8.98 -15.82
C ARG A 98 7.00 -9.41 -16.94
N VAL A 99 6.68 -10.50 -17.63
CA VAL A 99 7.50 -11.02 -18.75
C VAL A 99 7.57 -9.97 -19.87
N GLN A 100 6.45 -9.38 -20.23
CA GLN A 100 6.42 -8.40 -21.32
C GLN A 100 7.19 -7.11 -20.98
N THR A 101 7.19 -6.64 -19.75
CA THR A 101 7.99 -5.47 -19.36
C THR A 101 9.49 -5.74 -19.45
N GLU A 102 9.93 -6.97 -19.17
CA GLU A 102 11.33 -7.37 -19.37
C GLU A 102 11.71 -7.40 -20.86
N HIS A 103 10.87 -8.00 -21.71
CA HIS A 103 11.12 -8.09 -23.15
C HIS A 103 11.04 -6.74 -23.87
N ASN A 104 10.20 -5.83 -23.41
CA ASN A 104 10.04 -4.50 -24.00
C ASN A 104 10.99 -3.49 -23.34
N GLY A 105 12.30 -3.69 -23.50
CA GLY A 105 13.33 -2.75 -23.07
C GLY A 105 13.50 -2.65 -21.55
N ASN A 106 13.17 -3.70 -20.80
CA ASN A 106 13.23 -3.73 -19.33
C ASN A 106 12.50 -2.52 -18.69
N ALA A 107 11.29 -2.25 -19.17
CA ALA A 107 10.50 -1.11 -18.73
C ALA A 107 10.25 -1.16 -17.21
N LEU A 108 10.64 -0.10 -16.51
CA LEU A 108 10.49 0.00 -15.05
C LEU A 108 9.12 0.56 -14.64
N THR A 109 8.46 1.26 -15.55
CA THR A 109 7.17 1.91 -15.32
C THR A 109 6.15 1.54 -16.40
N LEU A 110 4.85 1.66 -16.10
CA LEU A 110 3.81 1.46 -17.11
C LEU A 110 3.90 2.46 -18.29
N PRO A 111 4.20 3.75 -18.07
CA PRO A 111 4.44 4.68 -19.17
C PRO A 111 5.58 4.24 -20.11
N ASP A 112 6.67 3.73 -19.56
CA ASP A 112 7.77 3.19 -20.38
C ASP A 112 7.34 1.93 -21.12
N TYR A 113 6.62 1.04 -20.44
CA TYR A 113 6.09 -0.17 -21.06
C TYR A 113 5.18 0.14 -22.25
N PHE A 114 4.24 1.08 -22.12
CA PHE A 114 3.36 1.46 -23.21
C PHE A 114 4.13 2.06 -24.37
N THR A 115 5.09 2.94 -24.10
CA THR A 115 5.94 3.53 -25.14
C THR A 115 6.69 2.47 -25.93
N ASN A 116 7.33 1.54 -25.22
CA ASN A 116 8.12 0.48 -25.87
C ASN A 116 7.23 -0.55 -26.58
N ARG A 117 6.10 -0.93 -25.96
CA ARG A 117 5.18 -1.94 -26.50
C ARG A 117 4.49 -1.50 -27.78
N PHE A 118 4.16 -0.22 -27.90
CA PHE A 118 3.45 0.35 -29.06
C PHE A 118 4.37 1.16 -29.98
N GLU A 119 5.69 1.11 -29.74
CA GLU A 119 6.70 1.83 -30.53
C GLU A 119 6.35 3.32 -30.70
N ASP A 120 5.85 3.94 -29.63
CA ASP A 120 5.36 5.32 -29.67
C ASP A 120 6.50 6.33 -29.76
N ASN A 121 6.87 6.71 -30.97
CA ASN A 121 7.88 7.74 -31.25
C ASN A 121 7.43 9.15 -30.84
N SER A 122 6.12 9.38 -30.73
CA SER A 122 5.56 10.68 -30.33
C SER A 122 5.66 10.95 -28.84
N ARG A 123 5.89 9.92 -28.02
CA ARG A 123 5.88 9.94 -26.56
C ARG A 123 4.53 10.36 -25.93
N LEU A 124 3.47 10.42 -26.72
CA LEU A 124 2.15 10.80 -26.23
C LEU A 124 1.59 9.80 -25.23
N LEU A 125 1.76 8.48 -25.48
CA LEU A 125 1.35 7.44 -24.55
C LEU A 125 2.06 7.56 -23.20
N ARG A 126 3.38 7.87 -23.25
CA ARG A 126 4.17 8.07 -22.04
C ARG A 126 3.67 9.25 -21.21
N ILE A 127 3.50 10.41 -21.87
CA ILE A 127 3.08 11.65 -21.22
C ILE A 127 1.67 11.49 -20.66
N PHE A 128 0.73 10.98 -21.45
CA PHE A 128 -0.65 10.83 -21.05
C PHE A 128 -0.79 9.84 -19.87
N SER A 129 -0.20 8.65 -19.97
CA SER A 129 -0.25 7.66 -18.89
C SER A 129 0.44 8.14 -17.61
N ALA A 130 1.58 8.82 -17.72
CA ALA A 130 2.26 9.41 -16.57
C ALA A 130 1.41 10.49 -15.90
N LEU A 131 0.73 11.33 -16.66
CA LEU A 131 -0.16 12.38 -16.15
C LEU A 131 -1.37 11.78 -15.43
N VAL A 132 -2.00 10.76 -16.03
CA VAL A 132 -3.11 10.03 -15.41
C VAL A 132 -2.67 9.41 -14.07
N ILE A 133 -1.53 8.70 -14.06
CA ILE A 133 -0.98 8.11 -12.83
C ILE A 133 -0.72 9.20 -11.80
N LEU A 134 -0.06 10.30 -12.16
CA LEU A 134 0.26 11.38 -11.24
C LEU A 134 -1.00 11.95 -10.59
N VAL A 135 -2.03 12.27 -11.36
CA VAL A 135 -3.27 12.86 -10.84
C VAL A 135 -3.98 11.90 -9.89
N PHE A 136 -4.24 10.68 -10.35
CA PHE A 136 -5.04 9.74 -9.56
C PHE A 136 -4.30 9.23 -8.31
N PHE A 137 -3.00 8.96 -8.40
CA PHE A 137 -2.23 8.55 -7.23
C PHE A 137 -1.98 9.68 -6.24
N THR A 138 -1.92 10.94 -6.68
CA THR A 138 -1.88 12.08 -5.76
C THR A 138 -3.15 12.13 -4.91
N ILE A 139 -4.32 11.98 -5.52
CA ILE A 139 -5.60 11.93 -4.81
C ILE A 139 -5.66 10.71 -3.88
N TYR A 140 -5.20 9.54 -4.35
CA TYR A 140 -5.17 8.31 -3.57
C TYR A 140 -4.29 8.44 -2.33
N CYS A 141 -3.06 8.94 -2.48
CA CYS A 141 -2.14 9.18 -1.36
C CYS A 141 -2.71 10.21 -0.36
N ALA A 142 -3.29 11.30 -0.87
CA ALA A 142 -3.92 12.30 -0.02
C ALA A 142 -5.07 11.70 0.81
N SER A 143 -5.91 10.85 0.22
CA SER A 143 -6.99 10.17 0.93
C SER A 143 -6.47 9.25 2.04
N GLY A 144 -5.37 8.52 1.78
CA GLY A 144 -4.70 7.66 2.76
C GLY A 144 -4.14 8.45 3.95
N ILE A 145 -3.48 9.58 3.69
CA ILE A 145 -2.94 10.45 4.74
C ILE A 145 -4.07 11.02 5.60
N VAL A 146 -5.17 11.47 4.98
CA VAL A 146 -6.36 11.98 5.69
C VAL A 146 -6.99 10.89 6.57
N ALA A 147 -7.17 9.68 6.04
CA ALA A 147 -7.71 8.55 6.79
C ALA A 147 -6.83 8.19 7.99
N GLY A 148 -5.52 8.14 7.78
CA GLY A 148 -4.54 7.94 8.86
C GLY A 148 -4.61 9.02 9.93
N ALA A 149 -4.68 10.29 9.55
CA ALA A 149 -4.78 11.41 10.49
C ALA A 149 -6.04 11.32 11.35
N ARG A 150 -7.20 10.97 10.77
CA ARG A 150 -8.44 10.74 11.50
C ARG A 150 -8.35 9.58 12.50
N LEU A 151 -7.69 8.51 12.09
CA LEU A 151 -7.44 7.37 12.97
C LEU A 151 -6.57 7.77 14.17
N PHE A 152 -5.49 8.50 13.96
CA PHE A 152 -4.60 8.97 15.03
C PHE A 152 -5.30 9.98 15.95
N GLU A 153 -6.11 10.87 15.40
CA GLU A 153 -6.93 11.81 16.18
C GLU A 153 -7.86 11.04 17.12
N SER A 154 -8.58 10.04 16.61
CA SER A 154 -9.54 9.25 17.39
C SER A 154 -8.90 8.33 18.41
N THR A 155 -7.72 7.78 18.10
CA THR A 155 -7.05 6.76 18.94
C THR A 155 -6.16 7.40 20.00
N PHE A 156 -5.42 8.45 19.65
CA PHE A 156 -4.41 9.05 20.52
C PHE A 156 -4.80 10.44 21.04
N GLY A 157 -5.92 11.00 20.57
CA GLY A 157 -6.36 12.34 20.99
C GLY A 157 -5.47 13.47 20.46
N LEU A 158 -4.68 13.21 19.40
CA LEU A 158 -3.86 14.23 18.74
C LEU A 158 -4.75 15.19 17.97
N SER A 159 -4.30 16.44 17.77
CA SER A 159 -4.99 17.32 16.84
C SER A 159 -4.87 16.76 15.41
N TYR A 160 -5.93 16.89 14.63
CA TYR A 160 -5.96 16.43 13.22
C TYR A 160 -4.76 16.94 12.42
N GLU A 161 -4.44 18.22 12.55
CA GLU A 161 -3.32 18.82 11.81
C GLU A 161 -1.97 18.22 12.20
N THR A 162 -1.73 18.00 13.49
CA THR A 162 -0.49 17.36 13.97
C THR A 162 -0.40 15.93 13.44
N ALA A 163 -1.48 15.15 13.52
CA ALA A 163 -1.53 13.78 13.01
C ALA A 163 -1.31 13.72 11.49
N LEU A 164 -1.91 14.67 10.74
CA LEU A 164 -1.76 14.78 9.29
C LEU A 164 -0.30 15.01 8.88
N TRP A 165 0.32 16.05 9.42
CA TRP A 165 1.68 16.41 9.04
C TRP A 165 2.71 15.42 9.55
N ALA A 166 2.57 14.92 10.76
CA ALA A 166 3.47 13.91 11.31
C ALA A 166 3.39 12.58 10.53
N GLY A 167 2.17 12.13 10.22
CA GLY A 167 1.96 10.91 9.43
C GLY A 167 2.50 11.04 8.01
N ALA A 168 2.20 12.16 7.33
CA ALA A 168 2.73 12.44 6.01
C ALA A 168 4.27 12.49 6.00
N ALA A 169 4.88 13.23 6.93
CA ALA A 169 6.33 13.34 7.03
C ALA A 169 6.99 11.99 7.28
N ALA A 170 6.45 11.18 8.19
CA ALA A 170 6.98 9.84 8.48
C ALA A 170 6.91 8.93 7.25
N THR A 171 5.77 8.91 6.54
CA THR A 171 5.57 8.09 5.34
C THR A 171 6.52 8.50 4.21
N ILE A 172 6.63 9.81 3.95
CA ILE A 172 7.52 10.34 2.93
C ILE A 172 8.98 10.03 3.27
N ALA A 173 9.38 10.20 4.53
CA ALA A 173 10.77 10.00 4.95
C ALA A 173 11.23 8.56 4.73
N TYR A 174 10.50 7.55 5.23
CA TYR A 174 10.95 6.17 5.06
C TYR A 174 10.87 5.69 3.61
N THR A 175 9.86 6.13 2.85
CA THR A 175 9.72 5.80 1.42
C THR A 175 10.85 6.41 0.60
N PHE A 176 11.18 7.67 0.87
CA PHE A 176 12.26 8.38 0.19
C PHE A 176 13.64 7.75 0.44
N ILE A 177 13.89 7.29 1.67
CA ILE A 177 15.17 6.67 2.04
C ILE A 177 15.29 5.25 1.48
N GLY A 178 14.27 4.41 1.66
CA GLY A 178 14.37 2.99 1.39
C GLY A 178 13.75 2.51 0.08
N GLY A 179 13.01 3.37 -0.63
CA GLY A 179 12.38 3.05 -1.91
C GLY A 179 11.39 1.88 -1.84
N PHE A 180 11.24 1.20 -2.96
CA PHE A 180 10.27 0.11 -3.14
C PHE A 180 10.50 -1.08 -2.19
N LEU A 181 11.77 -1.43 -1.92
CA LEU A 181 12.06 -2.54 -1.01
C LEU A 181 11.60 -2.23 0.43
N ALA A 182 11.83 -1.00 0.90
CA ALA A 182 11.37 -0.60 2.23
C ALA A 182 9.86 -0.67 2.34
N VAL A 183 9.16 -0.14 1.36
CA VAL A 183 7.68 -0.19 1.30
C VAL A 183 7.23 -1.65 1.28
N SER A 184 7.76 -2.50 0.40
CA SER A 184 7.33 -3.90 0.29
C SER A 184 7.57 -4.74 1.54
N TRP A 185 8.66 -4.51 2.24
CA TRP A 185 8.95 -5.22 3.49
C TRP A 185 8.08 -4.72 4.66
N THR A 186 7.87 -3.41 4.77
CA THR A 186 6.94 -2.86 5.77
C THR A 186 5.52 -3.28 5.50
N ASP A 187 5.07 -3.26 4.24
CA ASP A 187 3.75 -3.73 3.81
C ASP A 187 3.53 -5.19 4.19
N THR A 188 4.55 -6.04 4.03
CA THR A 188 4.46 -7.46 4.39
C THR A 188 4.16 -7.65 5.87
N VAL A 189 4.83 -6.91 6.73
CA VAL A 189 4.57 -6.95 8.18
C VAL A 189 3.19 -6.38 8.49
N GLN A 190 2.84 -5.25 7.91
CA GLN A 190 1.55 -4.58 8.11
C GLN A 190 0.38 -5.44 7.63
N ALA A 191 0.48 -6.02 6.42
CA ALA A 191 -0.54 -6.93 5.89
C ALA A 191 -0.72 -8.16 6.78
N SER A 192 0.38 -8.74 7.29
CA SER A 192 0.31 -9.87 8.23
C SER A 192 -0.41 -9.49 9.50
N LEU A 193 -0.11 -8.33 10.08
CA LEU A 193 -0.80 -7.80 11.27
C LEU A 193 -2.28 -7.51 10.99
N MET A 194 -2.61 -6.93 9.82
CA MET A 194 -3.99 -6.68 9.41
C MET A 194 -4.80 -7.96 9.27
N ILE A 195 -4.26 -8.98 8.58
CA ILE A 195 -4.92 -10.29 8.43
C ILE A 195 -5.18 -10.90 9.81
N PHE A 196 -4.18 -10.89 10.68
CA PHE A 196 -4.31 -11.40 12.03
C PHE A 196 -5.39 -10.65 12.84
N ALA A 197 -5.40 -9.33 12.79
CA ALA A 197 -6.39 -8.50 13.48
C ALA A 197 -7.81 -8.73 12.95
N LEU A 198 -7.97 -8.81 11.62
CA LEU A 198 -9.27 -9.03 10.98
C LEU A 198 -9.85 -10.41 11.29
N ILE A 199 -9.02 -11.42 11.51
CA ILE A 199 -9.48 -12.76 11.94
C ILE A 199 -9.77 -12.77 13.44
N LEU A 200 -8.88 -12.18 14.26
CA LEU A 200 -8.95 -12.26 15.71
C LEU A 200 -10.11 -11.42 16.28
N THR A 201 -10.36 -10.24 15.72
CA THR A 201 -11.40 -9.33 16.25
C THR A 201 -12.80 -9.95 16.26
N PRO A 202 -13.33 -10.54 15.17
CA PRO A 202 -14.62 -11.21 15.18
C PRO A 202 -14.67 -12.40 16.16
N VAL A 203 -13.56 -13.15 16.25
CA VAL A 203 -13.49 -14.29 17.19
C VAL A 203 -13.59 -13.83 18.64
N ILE A 204 -12.86 -12.78 19.02
CA ILE A 204 -12.94 -12.22 20.37
C ILE A 204 -14.36 -11.70 20.67
N VAL A 205 -14.96 -10.97 19.73
CA VAL A 205 -16.33 -10.43 19.92
C VAL A 205 -17.36 -11.53 20.05
N MET A 206 -17.20 -12.68 19.37
CA MET A 206 -18.11 -13.81 19.50
C MET A 206 -17.94 -14.58 20.81
N LEU A 207 -16.76 -14.48 21.43
CA LEU A 207 -16.45 -15.19 22.69
C LEU A 207 -16.70 -14.33 23.95
N ALA A 208 -16.86 -13.01 23.79
CA ALA A 208 -17.12 -12.05 24.86
C ALA A 208 -18.62 -11.89 25.13
#